data_992059c3eda03a123a659915c894747e
#
_entry.id   992059c3eda03a123a659915c894747e
#
_cell.length_a   1.000
_cell.length_b   1.000
_cell.length_c   1.000
_cell.angle_alpha   90.00
_cell.angle_beta   90.00
_cell.angle_gamma   90.00
#
_symmetry.space_group_name_H-M   'P 1'
#
loop_
_entity.id
_entity.type
_entity.pdbx_description
1 polymer ?
#
loop_
_entity_poly.entity_id
_entity_poly.type
_entity_poly.pdbx_seq_one_letter_code
_entity_poly.pdbx_strand_id
1 'polypeptide(L)'
;MSRRGPPISAFAALSSADDDEVIGYEQSDEDPESVSEQRPVSEPPELARAQPSAPVYSAPNAPVVVSCSKFVPTSENVVYGRGYVVIGLKADEFLMVKGQYTLKIQRGAVQIDSILYHSSHDPVKIYGLSLSSIPLISAAQVTDQNLVEDTVLPETEHLFTPNYKSVIRLDDVFDGLEKLGLLYPQLKNIHPNREDIDEFEGSAFAKSFYPYSFKVVENPSNNLGTYINKTWKNALEALTSPSGSAEDMRVLVIGAKNTGKSTFLRLLLNKLAAHEHISPKVLDIDPGQPEYSLPDCISLTTHHKPIHGQYFPFLCEHPARICYIGFNTPQRQPIKYISQLKALSSHMDMENGPLLINSPGWIKGFGVEILKELTDAVRPTHLVYLSFGGEDDNQLLCNLTYENLVRVPVPGFNSRGYDIVRYSPSQIRNFRMLSYFHYNRYEKTFDFEPLLARSPYKISYADFCDRDALIRYPGLSGISILDAANINHEDLVECLETQVVAIFELENEEFINLYDEMVQRGQLGSLESYPNLFNNTLESVAPEFRGLALIHSVNTTAKYINLYTPIDVARLSKSLASNETKLVLVKGRSDLPTEELIPKMISKTALPYVTYAAFGKGAKSVNVRRNVQRKTK
;
A
#
# COMPACT_ATOMS: atom_id res chain seq x y z
N MET A 1 -25.98 20.81 -44.32
CA MET A 1 -26.13 19.50 -43.67
C MET A 1 -24.77 19.09 -43.14
N SER A 2 -24.49 19.39 -41.89
CA SER A 2 -23.23 19.10 -41.20
C SER A 2 -23.36 17.71 -40.55
N ARG A 3 -22.56 16.76 -41.00
CA ARG A 3 -22.44 15.45 -40.36
C ARG A 3 -21.68 15.62 -39.04
N ARG A 4 -22.36 15.52 -37.93
CA ARG A 4 -21.72 15.32 -36.63
C ARG A 4 -21.14 13.92 -36.62
N GLY A 5 -19.81 13.80 -36.44
CA GLY A 5 -19.13 12.54 -36.15
C GLY A 5 -19.57 11.96 -34.79
N PRO A 6 -19.32 10.66 -34.54
CA PRO A 6 -19.64 10.05 -33.24
C PRO A 6 -18.91 10.78 -32.11
N PRO A 7 -19.45 10.81 -30.91
CA PRO A 7 -18.79 11.43 -29.77
C PRO A 7 -17.45 10.72 -29.50
N ILE A 8 -16.37 11.49 -29.57
CA ILE A 8 -15.03 11.04 -29.20
C ILE A 8 -15.10 10.75 -27.70
N SER A 9 -14.74 9.54 -27.27
CA SER A 9 -14.66 9.25 -25.84
C SER A 9 -13.59 10.14 -25.19
N ALA A 10 -13.75 10.46 -23.90
CA ALA A 10 -12.78 11.27 -23.16
C ALA A 10 -11.36 10.67 -23.24
N PHE A 11 -11.23 9.37 -23.43
CA PHE A 11 -9.97 8.65 -23.69
C PHE A 11 -9.32 9.01 -25.02
N ALA A 12 -10.10 9.16 -26.09
CA ALA A 12 -9.57 9.55 -27.40
C ALA A 12 -9.11 11.02 -27.43
N ALA A 13 -9.72 11.88 -26.61
CA ALA A 13 -9.31 13.27 -26.45
C ALA A 13 -7.98 13.41 -25.70
N LEU A 14 -7.68 12.51 -24.73
CA LEU A 14 -6.42 12.49 -24.01
C LEU A 14 -5.24 11.96 -24.84
N SER A 15 -5.50 11.09 -25.83
CA SER A 15 -4.45 10.56 -26.71
C SER A 15 -4.07 11.49 -27.87
N SER A 16 -4.82 12.57 -28.10
CA SER A 16 -4.60 13.54 -29.18
C SER A 16 -4.18 14.94 -28.71
N ALA A 17 -4.00 15.15 -27.41
CA ALA A 17 -3.47 16.39 -26.88
C ALA A 17 -1.94 16.38 -26.99
N ASP A 18 -1.42 17.21 -27.86
CA ASP A 18 0.01 17.48 -27.99
C ASP A 18 0.64 17.97 -26.68
N ASP A 19 1.87 17.54 -26.45
CA ASP A 19 2.65 17.52 -25.20
C ASP A 19 3.06 18.87 -24.58
N ASP A 20 2.34 19.98 -24.73
CA ASP A 20 2.87 21.28 -24.30
C ASP A 20 2.12 22.01 -23.17
N GLU A 21 1.13 21.42 -22.52
CA GLU A 21 0.59 22.00 -21.27
C GLU A 21 0.49 20.96 -20.16
N VAL A 22 1.56 20.86 -19.37
CA VAL A 22 1.50 20.29 -18.02
C VAL A 22 0.68 21.25 -17.16
N ILE A 23 -0.63 21.11 -17.18
CA ILE A 23 -1.51 21.73 -16.18
C ILE A 23 -1.28 20.96 -14.86
N GLY A 24 -0.39 21.49 -14.06
CA GLY A 24 -0.25 21.11 -12.67
C GLY A 24 -1.52 21.50 -11.92
N TYR A 25 -2.40 20.55 -11.65
CA TYR A 25 -3.41 20.74 -10.65
C TYR A 25 -2.73 20.66 -9.28
N GLU A 26 -2.23 21.82 -8.82
CA GLU A 26 -1.98 22.05 -7.40
C GLU A 26 -3.33 22.04 -6.70
N GLN A 27 -3.60 21.02 -5.88
CA GLN A 27 -4.62 21.13 -4.86
C GLN A 27 -4.11 22.12 -3.82
N SER A 28 -4.56 23.37 -3.91
CA SER A 28 -4.46 24.32 -2.83
C SER A 28 -5.41 23.88 -1.71
N ASP A 29 -4.86 23.60 -0.53
CA ASP A 29 -5.60 23.57 0.72
C ASP A 29 -5.92 25.02 1.10
N GLU A 30 -6.94 25.62 0.52
CA GLU A 30 -7.55 26.86 1.00
C GLU A 30 -8.97 26.57 1.46
N ASP A 31 -9.21 26.86 2.74
CA ASP A 31 -10.52 26.88 3.35
C ASP A 31 -11.41 27.96 2.68
N PRO A 32 -12.68 27.67 2.40
CA PRO A 32 -13.60 28.70 1.95
C PRO A 32 -14.21 29.42 3.16
N GLU A 33 -13.75 30.64 3.42
CA GLU A 33 -14.57 31.61 4.16
C GLU A 33 -15.59 32.27 3.25
N SER A 34 -16.83 32.15 3.69
CA SER A 34 -18.04 32.90 3.43
C SER A 34 -18.04 34.07 2.44
N VAL A 35 -18.94 34.02 1.46
CA VAL A 35 -19.80 35.17 1.08
C VAL A 35 -21.16 34.67 0.59
N SER A 36 -22.19 35.18 1.23
CA SER A 36 -23.62 35.03 0.89
C SER A 36 -23.96 35.95 -0.29
N GLU A 37 -24.73 35.46 -1.26
CA GLU A 37 -25.78 36.29 -1.91
C GLU A 37 -26.86 35.43 -2.58
N GLN A 38 -28.10 35.73 -2.23
CA GLN A 38 -29.35 35.14 -2.71
C GLN A 38 -29.75 35.74 -4.06
N ARG A 39 -30.34 34.93 -4.95
CA ARG A 39 -31.56 35.27 -5.71
C ARG A 39 -32.20 34.05 -6.36
N PRO A 40 -33.53 34.02 -6.48
CA PRO A 40 -34.33 32.82 -6.72
C PRO A 40 -34.73 32.67 -8.21
N VAL A 41 -34.88 31.42 -8.67
CA VAL A 41 -35.68 31.10 -9.88
C VAL A 41 -36.36 29.75 -9.71
N SER A 42 -37.63 29.80 -9.90
CA SER A 42 -38.78 28.90 -10.05
C SER A 42 -38.52 27.45 -10.50
N GLU A 43 -39.27 26.56 -9.84
CA GLU A 43 -39.50 25.14 -10.16
C GLU A 43 -40.32 24.93 -11.45
N PRO A 44 -40.19 23.77 -12.07
CA PRO A 44 -41.30 23.02 -12.62
C PRO A 44 -41.34 21.53 -12.20
N PRO A 45 -42.43 20.79 -12.48
CA PRO A 45 -43.06 19.90 -11.52
C PRO A 45 -42.64 18.43 -11.55
N GLU A 46 -42.94 17.76 -10.45
CA GLU A 46 -42.77 16.35 -10.10
C GLU A 46 -43.32 15.36 -11.14
N LEU A 47 -42.52 14.28 -11.33
CA LEU A 47 -43.08 12.97 -11.64
C LEU A 47 -42.43 11.94 -10.70
N ALA A 48 -43.23 11.54 -9.71
CA ALA A 48 -42.87 10.59 -8.68
C ALA A 48 -42.73 9.18 -9.25
N ARG A 49 -41.54 8.56 -9.04
CA ARG A 49 -41.35 7.11 -8.98
C ARG A 49 -40.77 6.80 -7.60
N ALA A 50 -41.54 6.12 -6.79
CA ALA A 50 -41.16 5.65 -5.47
C ALA A 50 -40.01 4.63 -5.60
N GLN A 51 -38.85 4.99 -5.08
CA GLN A 51 -37.75 4.05 -4.79
C GLN A 51 -37.83 3.65 -3.31
N PRO A 52 -37.47 2.40 -2.93
CA PRO A 52 -37.45 1.99 -1.54
C PRO A 52 -36.45 2.83 -0.76
N SER A 53 -36.90 3.46 0.31
CA SER A 53 -36.09 4.29 1.19
C SER A 53 -35.01 3.48 1.88
N ALA A 54 -33.76 3.70 1.51
CA ALA A 54 -32.61 3.24 2.29
C ALA A 54 -32.65 3.93 3.68
N PRO A 55 -32.25 3.23 4.76
CA PRO A 55 -32.30 3.81 6.10
C PRO A 55 -31.34 5.01 6.18
N VAL A 56 -31.89 6.17 6.53
CA VAL A 56 -31.17 7.41 6.80
C VAL A 56 -30.53 7.27 8.18
N TYR A 57 -29.23 7.11 8.25
CA TYR A 57 -28.50 7.12 9.51
C TYR A 57 -28.29 8.58 9.96
N SER A 58 -28.77 8.89 11.16
CA SER A 58 -28.59 10.20 11.82
C SER A 58 -27.10 10.52 12.03
N ALA A 59 -26.76 11.80 11.96
CA ALA A 59 -25.40 12.32 12.13
C ALA A 59 -24.73 11.79 13.40
N PRO A 60 -23.44 11.43 13.34
CA PRO A 60 -22.76 10.82 14.47
C PRO A 60 -22.46 11.81 15.60
N ASN A 61 -22.55 11.30 16.83
CA ASN A 61 -21.98 11.93 18.02
C ASN A 61 -20.52 12.37 17.78
N ALA A 62 -20.02 13.31 18.58
CA ALA A 62 -18.66 13.86 18.48
C ALA A 62 -17.59 12.77 18.18
N PRO A 63 -16.60 13.08 17.33
CA PRO A 63 -15.60 12.10 16.89
C PRO A 63 -14.83 11.57 18.11
N VAL A 64 -14.79 10.24 18.24
CA VAL A 64 -13.98 9.58 19.28
C VAL A 64 -12.60 9.30 18.70
N VAL A 65 -11.57 9.97 19.22
CA VAL A 65 -10.17 9.72 18.86
C VAL A 65 -9.53 8.87 19.95
N VAL A 66 -9.02 7.70 19.58
CA VAL A 66 -8.23 6.85 20.50
C VAL A 66 -6.76 7.15 20.25
N SER A 67 -6.12 7.85 21.18
CA SER A 67 -4.72 8.28 21.10
C SER A 67 -3.80 7.64 22.14
N CYS A 68 -4.37 6.87 23.07
CA CYS A 68 -3.64 6.13 24.07
C CYS A 68 -4.42 4.89 24.53
N SER A 69 -3.77 4.03 25.28
CA SER A 69 -4.38 2.88 25.95
C SER A 69 -5.37 3.32 27.04
N LYS A 70 -6.39 2.49 27.28
CA LYS A 70 -7.17 2.55 28.50
C LYS A 70 -6.60 1.51 29.48
N PHE A 71 -5.35 1.66 29.85
CA PHE A 71 -4.58 0.78 30.69
C PHE A 71 -3.44 1.56 31.33
N VAL A 72 -3.24 1.38 32.63
CA VAL A 72 -2.15 2.02 33.35
C VAL A 72 -1.23 0.92 33.89
N PRO A 73 0.00 0.81 33.42
CA PRO A 73 0.95 -0.20 33.91
C PRO A 73 1.29 0.02 35.38
N THR A 74 1.23 -1.06 36.14
CA THR A 74 1.61 -1.12 37.54
C THR A 74 2.39 -2.42 37.83
N SER A 75 3.06 -2.51 38.97
CA SER A 75 3.71 -3.75 39.39
C SER A 75 2.75 -4.93 39.62
N GLU A 76 1.45 -4.65 39.76
CA GLU A 76 0.42 -5.67 39.98
C GLU A 76 -0.16 -6.23 38.68
N ASN A 77 -0.08 -5.50 37.58
CA ASN A 77 -0.70 -5.88 36.31
C ASN A 77 0.29 -6.06 35.14
N VAL A 78 1.60 -5.81 35.37
CA VAL A 78 2.65 -6.01 34.36
C VAL A 78 3.87 -6.66 34.95
N VAL A 79 4.37 -7.69 34.30
CA VAL A 79 5.66 -8.32 34.58
C VAL A 79 6.61 -8.12 33.42
N TYR A 80 7.73 -7.47 33.67
CA TYR A 80 8.79 -7.21 32.71
C TYR A 80 9.84 -8.30 32.73
N GLY A 81 9.98 -9.08 31.66
CA GLY A 81 10.98 -10.09 31.45
C GLY A 81 12.00 -9.70 30.38
N ARG A 82 13.05 -10.49 30.23
CA ARG A 82 14.04 -10.29 29.18
C ARG A 82 13.47 -10.74 27.83
N GLY A 83 13.16 -9.77 26.94
CA GLY A 83 12.61 -10.05 25.61
C GLY A 83 11.10 -10.30 25.60
N TYR A 84 10.40 -10.11 26.72
CA TYR A 84 8.95 -10.23 26.79
C TYR A 84 8.33 -9.40 27.92
N VAL A 85 7.04 -9.14 27.78
CA VAL A 85 6.23 -8.50 28.83
C VAL A 85 4.93 -9.30 28.98
N VAL A 86 4.54 -9.61 30.23
CA VAL A 86 3.26 -10.25 30.53
C VAL A 86 2.33 -9.23 31.16
N ILE A 87 1.10 -9.14 30.66
CA ILE A 87 0.12 -8.11 31.03
C ILE A 87 -1.20 -8.76 31.40
N GLY A 88 -1.73 -8.41 32.57
CA GLY A 88 -3.08 -8.75 33.00
C GLY A 88 -4.06 -7.63 32.65
N LEU A 89 -5.09 -7.94 31.85
CA LEU A 89 -6.12 -7.00 31.40
C LEU A 89 -7.43 -7.20 32.12
N LYS A 90 -8.04 -6.13 32.61
CA LYS A 90 -9.42 -6.10 33.14
C LYS A 90 -10.45 -5.99 32.01
N ALA A 91 -11.73 -6.24 32.34
CA ALA A 91 -12.81 -6.32 31.34
C ALA A 91 -12.96 -5.10 30.43
N ASP A 92 -12.70 -3.90 30.96
CA ASP A 92 -12.91 -2.63 30.22
C ASP A 92 -11.61 -2.00 29.73
N GLU A 93 -10.51 -2.72 29.84
CA GLU A 93 -9.20 -2.23 29.44
C GLU A 93 -8.86 -2.63 28.01
N PHE A 94 -8.15 -1.73 27.34
CA PHE A 94 -7.51 -2.01 26.06
C PHE A 94 -6.12 -1.42 26.02
N LEU A 95 -5.26 -2.07 25.22
CA LEU A 95 -3.90 -1.63 24.93
C LEU A 95 -3.82 -1.07 23.51
N MET A 96 -3.05 -0.01 23.37
CA MET A 96 -2.52 0.49 22.11
C MET A 96 -1.01 0.31 22.17
N VAL A 97 -0.46 -0.61 21.38
CA VAL A 97 0.95 -0.99 21.42
C VAL A 97 1.63 -0.56 20.12
N LYS A 98 2.57 0.37 20.24
CA LYS A 98 3.38 0.84 19.13
C LYS A 98 4.65 0.02 19.00
N GLY A 99 5.01 -0.37 17.78
CA GLY A 99 6.20 -1.16 17.47
C GLY A 99 5.89 -2.52 16.89
N GLN A 100 6.83 -3.43 16.98
CA GLN A 100 6.69 -4.77 16.43
C GLN A 100 6.84 -5.82 17.54
N TYR A 101 5.93 -6.77 17.58
CA TYR A 101 5.87 -7.76 18.64
C TYR A 101 5.08 -8.99 18.21
N THR A 102 5.27 -10.08 18.94
CA THR A 102 4.43 -11.28 18.86
C THR A 102 3.52 -11.33 20.08
N LEU A 103 2.21 -11.38 19.85
CA LEU A 103 1.20 -11.50 20.90
C LEU A 103 0.83 -12.98 21.10
N LYS A 104 0.92 -13.47 22.35
CA LYS A 104 0.41 -14.77 22.78
C LYS A 104 -0.60 -14.57 23.91
N ILE A 105 -1.74 -15.24 23.83
CA ILE A 105 -2.72 -15.24 24.91
C ILE A 105 -2.40 -16.40 25.84
N GLN A 106 -2.16 -16.11 27.10
CA GLN A 106 -1.83 -17.13 28.11
C GLN A 106 -3.08 -17.56 28.88
N ARG A 107 -4.06 -16.65 29.04
CA ARG A 107 -5.34 -16.92 29.69
C ARG A 107 -6.44 -16.04 29.15
N GLY A 108 -7.66 -16.59 29.06
CA GLY A 108 -8.84 -15.87 28.60
C GLY A 108 -8.80 -15.58 27.10
N ALA A 109 -9.34 -14.44 26.69
CA ALA A 109 -9.37 -14.02 25.31
C ALA A 109 -9.19 -12.52 25.14
N VAL A 110 -8.71 -12.12 23.97
CA VAL A 110 -8.62 -10.71 23.57
C VAL A 110 -9.26 -10.52 22.22
N GLN A 111 -9.70 -9.30 21.95
CA GLN A 111 -10.20 -8.87 20.66
C GLN A 111 -9.20 -7.90 20.02
N ILE A 112 -8.80 -8.18 18.78
CA ILE A 112 -7.96 -7.32 17.95
C ILE A 112 -8.71 -7.04 16.66
N ASP A 113 -8.95 -5.77 16.32
CA ASP A 113 -9.65 -5.38 15.09
C ASP A 113 -10.99 -6.14 14.86
N SER A 114 -11.74 -6.40 15.91
CA SER A 114 -12.98 -7.21 15.94
C SER A 114 -12.80 -8.72 15.76
N ILE A 115 -11.59 -9.25 15.78
CA ILE A 115 -11.31 -10.69 15.76
C ILE A 115 -11.01 -11.15 17.17
N LEU A 116 -11.63 -12.27 17.57
CA LEU A 116 -11.45 -12.88 18.89
C LEU A 116 -10.29 -13.88 18.84
N TYR A 117 -9.35 -13.73 19.76
CA TYR A 117 -8.24 -14.65 19.98
C TYR A 117 -8.27 -15.21 21.40
N HIS A 118 -7.94 -16.46 21.56
CA HIS A 118 -7.82 -17.14 22.87
C HIS A 118 -6.55 -17.99 22.93
N SER A 119 -6.27 -18.58 24.07
CA SER A 119 -5.02 -19.30 24.35
C SER A 119 -4.72 -20.50 23.42
N SER A 120 -5.73 -21.04 22.73
CA SER A 120 -5.55 -22.14 21.77
C SER A 120 -5.10 -21.66 20.38
N HIS A 121 -5.08 -20.35 20.09
CA HIS A 121 -4.59 -19.82 18.82
C HIS A 121 -3.06 -19.68 18.84
N ASP A 122 -2.48 -19.82 17.67
CA ASP A 122 -1.05 -19.53 17.47
C ASP A 122 -0.73 -18.08 17.81
N PRO A 123 0.52 -17.79 18.24
CA PRO A 123 0.96 -16.43 18.47
C PRO A 123 0.83 -15.56 17.21
N VAL A 124 0.38 -14.31 17.39
CA VAL A 124 0.10 -13.36 16.31
C VAL A 124 1.21 -12.32 16.25
N LYS A 125 1.91 -12.22 15.11
CA LYS A 125 2.90 -11.17 14.87
C LYS A 125 2.20 -9.89 14.42
N ILE A 126 2.50 -8.77 15.09
CA ILE A 126 1.86 -7.47 14.87
C ILE A 126 2.93 -6.41 14.61
N TYR A 127 2.70 -5.61 13.55
CA TYR A 127 3.49 -4.42 13.24
C TYR A 127 2.63 -3.16 13.48
N GLY A 128 2.58 -2.71 14.73
CA GLY A 128 1.84 -1.52 15.15
C GLY A 128 2.60 -0.23 14.87
N LEU A 129 2.80 0.09 13.58
CA LEU A 129 3.57 1.25 13.15
C LEU A 129 2.70 2.49 13.01
N SER A 130 3.25 3.67 13.28
CA SER A 130 2.53 4.96 13.19
C SER A 130 2.16 5.39 11.76
N LEU A 131 2.46 4.58 10.75
CA LEU A 131 2.08 4.83 9.35
C LEU A 131 0.57 4.69 9.09
N SER A 132 -0.11 3.90 9.91
CA SER A 132 -1.56 3.67 9.88
C SER A 132 -2.10 3.67 11.30
N SER A 133 -3.42 3.46 11.46
CA SER A 133 -4.00 3.25 12.78
C SER A 133 -3.44 1.98 13.43
N ILE A 134 -3.03 2.09 14.70
CA ILE A 134 -2.48 1.00 15.50
C ILE A 134 -3.62 0.09 15.97
N PRO A 135 -3.53 -1.24 15.81
CA PRO A 135 -4.53 -2.16 16.33
C PRO A 135 -4.71 -2.03 17.84
N LEU A 136 -5.95 -2.08 18.31
CA LEU A 136 -6.26 -2.08 19.72
C LEU A 136 -6.46 -3.52 20.20
N ILE A 137 -5.83 -3.87 21.32
CA ILE A 137 -5.95 -5.17 21.99
C ILE A 137 -6.83 -4.97 23.20
N SER A 138 -8.06 -5.48 23.18
CA SER A 138 -9.03 -5.34 24.28
C SER A 138 -9.32 -6.69 24.92
N ALA A 139 -9.52 -6.71 26.23
CA ALA A 139 -9.98 -7.91 26.92
C ALA A 139 -11.38 -8.31 26.42
N ALA A 140 -11.59 -9.60 26.16
CA ALA A 140 -12.85 -10.15 25.72
C ALA A 140 -13.40 -11.20 26.68
N GLN A 141 -14.73 -11.33 26.70
CA GLN A 141 -15.37 -12.42 27.46
C GLN A 141 -15.55 -13.63 26.53
N VAL A 142 -15.19 -14.79 27.02
CA VAL A 142 -15.47 -16.09 26.39
C VAL A 142 -16.28 -16.91 27.34
N THR A 143 -17.34 -17.52 26.82
CA THR A 143 -18.21 -18.43 27.56
C THR A 143 -17.68 -19.86 27.61
N ASP A 144 -16.63 -20.16 26.83
CA ASP A 144 -16.07 -21.50 26.76
C ASP A 144 -15.15 -21.77 27.96
N GLN A 145 -15.53 -22.79 28.75
CA GLN A 145 -14.81 -23.20 29.98
C GLN A 145 -13.61 -24.11 29.69
N ASN A 146 -13.39 -24.51 28.42
CA ASN A 146 -12.34 -25.47 28.04
C ASN A 146 -11.06 -24.81 27.50
N LEU A 147 -10.87 -23.49 27.71
CA LEU A 147 -9.66 -22.83 27.28
C LEU A 147 -8.45 -23.32 28.12
N VAL A 148 -7.48 -23.88 27.42
CA VAL A 148 -6.23 -24.33 28.02
C VAL A 148 -5.43 -23.11 28.52
N GLU A 149 -5.09 -23.08 29.81
CA GLU A 149 -4.16 -22.06 30.29
C GLU A 149 -2.73 -22.49 29.93
N ASP A 150 -1.92 -21.52 29.50
CA ASP A 150 -0.51 -21.75 29.20
C ASP A 150 0.30 -21.99 30.47
N THR A 151 1.54 -22.42 30.30
CA THR A 151 2.46 -22.63 31.42
C THR A 151 2.65 -21.32 32.19
N VAL A 152 2.26 -21.35 33.48
CA VAL A 152 2.38 -20.20 34.38
C VAL A 152 3.81 -20.12 34.91
N LEU A 153 4.48 -19.01 34.69
CA LEU A 153 5.78 -18.74 35.29
C LEU A 153 5.58 -18.24 36.74
N PRO A 154 6.43 -18.62 37.72
CA PRO A 154 6.27 -18.22 39.12
C PRO A 154 6.13 -16.70 39.30
N GLU A 155 6.88 -15.90 38.54
CA GLU A 155 6.83 -14.45 38.60
C GLU A 155 5.53 -13.84 38.04
N THR A 156 4.76 -14.58 37.24
CA THR A 156 3.50 -14.13 36.63
C THR A 156 2.25 -14.69 37.32
N GLU A 157 2.39 -15.55 38.34
CA GLU A 157 1.28 -16.27 39.01
C GLU A 157 0.19 -15.30 39.51
N HIS A 158 0.59 -14.14 40.04
CA HIS A 158 -0.33 -13.12 40.56
C HIS A 158 -1.25 -12.50 39.48
N LEU A 159 -0.91 -12.64 38.20
CA LEU A 159 -1.75 -12.19 37.07
C LEU A 159 -2.87 -13.20 36.74
N PHE A 160 -2.71 -14.47 37.15
CA PHE A 160 -3.68 -15.53 36.85
C PHE A 160 -4.82 -15.59 37.87
N THR A 161 -5.28 -14.43 38.29
CA THR A 161 -6.39 -14.27 39.26
C THR A 161 -7.68 -13.85 38.54
N PRO A 162 -8.86 -14.05 39.17
CA PRO A 162 -10.15 -13.59 38.58
C PRO A 162 -10.26 -12.09 38.34
N ASN A 163 -9.36 -11.27 38.89
CA ASN A 163 -9.33 -9.83 38.70
C ASN A 163 -9.00 -9.43 37.25
N TYR A 164 -8.22 -10.27 36.55
CA TYR A 164 -7.90 -10.06 35.16
C TYR A 164 -8.71 -10.99 34.28
N LYS A 165 -9.32 -10.46 33.24
CA LYS A 165 -10.10 -11.24 32.25
C LYS A 165 -9.22 -11.95 31.26
N SER A 166 -8.08 -11.34 30.93
CA SER A 166 -7.13 -11.89 29.98
C SER A 166 -5.71 -11.67 30.48
N VAL A 167 -4.86 -12.67 30.30
CA VAL A 167 -3.41 -12.56 30.50
C VAL A 167 -2.75 -12.77 29.15
N ILE A 168 -1.98 -11.79 28.74
CA ILE A 168 -1.29 -11.79 27.44
C ILE A 168 0.21 -11.66 27.64
N ARG A 169 0.97 -12.24 26.72
CA ARG A 169 2.40 -12.08 26.61
C ARG A 169 2.73 -11.42 25.29
N LEU A 170 3.57 -10.39 25.35
CA LEU A 170 4.15 -9.70 24.22
C LEU A 170 5.62 -10.04 24.16
N ASP A 171 6.05 -10.70 23.09
CA ASP A 171 7.47 -11.04 22.87
C ASP A 171 8.09 -10.05 21.87
N ASP A 172 9.35 -9.69 22.10
CA ASP A 172 10.13 -8.82 21.22
C ASP A 172 10.30 -9.40 19.81
N VAL A 173 10.28 -8.52 18.84
CA VAL A 173 10.63 -8.82 17.46
C VAL A 173 11.65 -7.80 16.98
N PHE A 174 12.90 -8.18 16.89
CA PHE A 174 13.99 -7.41 16.32
C PHE A 174 14.39 -8.02 14.98
N ASP A 175 13.63 -7.70 13.94
CA ASP A 175 13.90 -8.18 12.58
C ASP A 175 14.67 -7.15 11.72
N GLY A 176 15.14 -6.06 12.34
CA GLY A 176 15.91 -5.01 11.68
C GLY A 176 15.06 -3.83 11.18
N LEU A 177 13.73 -3.95 11.11
CA LEU A 177 12.84 -2.88 10.64
C LEU A 177 12.96 -1.60 11.50
N GLU A 178 13.28 -1.77 12.78
CA GLU A 178 13.53 -0.66 13.72
C GLU A 178 14.71 0.25 13.34
N LYS A 179 15.58 -0.24 12.45
CA LYS A 179 16.75 0.52 11.96
C LYS A 179 16.44 1.42 10.76
N LEU A 180 15.24 1.35 10.20
CA LEU A 180 14.83 2.15 9.05
C LEU A 180 15.12 3.65 9.23
N GLY A 181 14.86 4.18 10.41
CA GLY A 181 15.13 5.58 10.74
C GLY A 181 16.59 6.02 10.65
N LEU A 182 17.55 5.06 10.67
CA LEU A 182 18.97 5.35 10.47
C LEU A 182 19.30 5.66 9.00
N LEU A 183 18.59 5.01 8.06
CA LEU A 183 18.72 5.26 6.64
C LEU A 183 17.84 6.44 6.21
N TYR A 184 16.58 6.45 6.64
CA TYR A 184 15.58 7.44 6.26
C TYR A 184 15.02 8.17 7.49
N PRO A 185 15.67 9.25 7.96
CA PRO A 185 15.33 9.95 9.21
C PRO A 185 13.91 10.51 9.27
N GLN A 186 13.27 10.75 8.12
CA GLN A 186 11.88 11.20 8.06
C GLN A 186 10.88 10.16 8.63
N LEU A 187 11.28 8.90 8.73
CA LEU A 187 10.49 7.79 9.27
C LEU A 187 11.00 7.29 10.62
N LYS A 188 11.92 7.99 11.29
CA LYS A 188 12.47 7.55 12.58
C LYS A 188 11.40 7.30 13.64
N ASN A 189 10.30 8.04 13.61
CA ASN A 189 9.23 7.99 14.62
C ASN A 189 8.14 6.95 14.34
N ILE A 190 8.25 6.12 13.30
CA ILE A 190 7.28 5.04 13.07
C ILE A 190 7.40 3.92 14.12
N HIS A 191 8.61 3.70 14.62
CA HIS A 191 8.92 2.83 15.76
C HIS A 191 9.01 3.60 17.07
N PRO A 192 8.95 2.92 18.24
CA PRO A 192 9.32 3.51 19.51
C PRO A 192 10.81 3.87 19.47
N ASN A 193 11.13 5.15 19.56
CA ASN A 193 12.52 5.60 19.56
C ASN A 193 13.01 5.80 21.01
N ARG A 194 14.24 5.41 21.30
CA ARG A 194 14.86 5.64 22.61
C ARG A 194 15.14 7.12 22.87
N GLU A 195 15.32 7.90 21.79
CA GLU A 195 15.67 9.30 21.86
C GLU A 195 14.44 10.22 22.01
N ASP A 196 13.23 9.71 21.80
CA ASP A 196 11.98 10.44 22.07
C ASP A 196 11.66 10.40 23.58
N ILE A 197 12.64 10.84 24.38
CA ILE A 197 12.57 10.85 25.85
C ILE A 197 11.40 11.71 26.32
N ASP A 198 11.08 12.78 25.59
CA ASP A 198 10.05 13.75 25.96
C ASP A 198 8.61 13.18 25.89
N GLU A 199 8.33 12.26 24.97
CA GLU A 199 7.02 11.57 24.91
C GLU A 199 6.85 10.50 26.01
N PHE A 200 7.95 10.05 26.61
CA PHE A 200 7.97 8.90 27.53
C PHE A 200 8.46 9.24 28.94
N GLU A 201 8.71 10.51 29.24
CA GLU A 201 9.03 10.94 30.61
C GLU A 201 7.91 10.51 31.57
N GLY A 202 8.21 9.53 32.42
CA GLY A 202 7.25 8.98 33.35
C GLY A 202 6.64 7.62 32.97
N SER A 203 6.79 7.15 31.73
CA SER A 203 6.28 5.84 31.29
C SER A 203 6.94 4.69 32.09
N ALA A 204 6.13 3.72 32.52
CA ALA A 204 6.61 2.51 33.16
C ALA A 204 7.50 1.68 32.23
N PHE A 205 7.20 1.67 30.92
CA PHE A 205 8.01 1.00 29.91
C PHE A 205 9.36 1.69 29.67
N ALA A 206 9.42 3.02 29.73
CA ALA A 206 10.67 3.74 29.64
C ALA A 206 11.59 3.53 30.85
N LYS A 207 10.97 3.28 32.01
CA LYS A 207 11.68 2.98 33.27
C LYS A 207 12.06 1.52 33.40
N SER A 208 11.55 0.62 32.54
CA SER A 208 11.93 -0.79 32.56
C SER A 208 13.42 -0.95 32.24
N PHE A 209 14.05 -1.91 32.88
CA PHE A 209 15.46 -2.23 32.65
C PHE A 209 15.74 -2.76 31.25
N TYR A 210 14.73 -3.34 30.59
CA TYR A 210 14.84 -4.01 29.31
C TYR A 210 14.39 -3.11 28.16
N PRO A 211 15.17 -2.99 27.07
CA PRO A 211 14.74 -2.34 25.85
C PRO A 211 13.86 -3.28 25.04
N TYR A 212 12.60 -2.90 24.82
CA TYR A 212 11.67 -3.68 23.99
C TYR A 212 11.56 -3.11 22.58
N SER A 213 11.21 -3.97 21.61
CA SER A 213 10.87 -3.58 20.23
C SER A 213 9.51 -2.90 20.11
N PHE A 214 8.78 -2.78 21.21
CA PHE A 214 7.45 -2.19 21.31
C PHE A 214 7.29 -1.34 22.58
N LYS A 215 6.24 -0.52 22.60
CA LYS A 215 5.83 0.23 23.80
C LYS A 215 4.32 0.31 23.86
N VAL A 216 3.76 0.18 25.06
CA VAL A 216 2.36 0.55 25.33
C VAL A 216 2.27 2.07 25.34
N VAL A 217 1.32 2.61 24.59
CA VAL A 217 1.05 4.05 24.52
C VAL A 217 0.18 4.41 25.74
N GLU A 218 0.81 4.91 26.80
CA GLU A 218 0.19 5.17 28.11
C GLU A 218 -0.50 6.53 28.16
N ASN A 219 0.05 7.51 27.48
CA ASN A 219 -0.46 8.89 27.46
C ASN A 219 -1.00 9.26 26.07
N PRO A 220 -1.93 10.23 26.00
CA PRO A 220 -2.37 10.79 24.74
C PRO A 220 -1.19 11.19 23.86
N SER A 221 -1.17 10.66 22.65
CA SER A 221 -0.07 10.78 21.71
C SER A 221 -0.59 11.19 20.33
N ASN A 222 0.34 11.53 19.44
CA ASN A 222 0.02 11.83 18.05
C ASN A 222 -0.30 10.58 17.20
N ASN A 223 -0.35 9.40 17.82
CA ASN A 223 -0.72 8.16 17.17
C ASN A 223 -2.24 7.95 17.21
N LEU A 224 -2.75 7.17 16.25
CA LEU A 224 -4.17 6.80 16.20
C LEU A 224 -4.33 5.31 16.43
N GLY A 225 -5.21 4.94 17.38
CA GLY A 225 -5.73 3.59 17.51
C GLY A 225 -6.83 3.30 16.49
N THR A 226 -6.96 2.06 16.08
CA THR A 226 -8.04 1.61 15.19
C THR A 226 -9.37 1.67 15.94
N TYR A 227 -10.17 2.69 15.66
CA TYR A 227 -11.50 2.85 16.27
C TYR A 227 -12.59 2.39 15.32
N ILE A 228 -13.40 1.44 15.77
CA ILE A 228 -14.54 0.90 15.02
C ILE A 228 -15.82 1.39 15.68
N ASN A 229 -16.52 2.34 15.06
CA ASN A 229 -17.79 2.82 15.54
C ASN A 229 -18.92 1.80 15.29
N LYS A 230 -20.09 2.02 15.91
CA LYS A 230 -21.24 1.12 15.79
C LYS A 230 -21.69 0.93 14.34
N THR A 231 -21.65 1.98 13.52
CA THR A 231 -22.08 1.91 12.12
C THR A 231 -21.12 1.05 11.28
N TRP A 232 -19.81 1.21 11.47
CA TRP A 232 -18.82 0.36 10.83
C TRP A 232 -18.97 -1.09 11.28
N LYS A 233 -19.15 -1.31 12.58
CA LYS A 233 -19.38 -2.66 13.12
C LYS A 233 -20.60 -3.32 12.48
N ASN A 234 -21.74 -2.62 12.41
CA ASN A 234 -22.95 -3.14 11.78
C ASN A 234 -22.76 -3.43 10.29
N ALA A 235 -22.05 -2.55 9.55
CA ALA A 235 -21.76 -2.77 8.12
C ALA A 235 -20.86 -3.99 7.91
N LEU A 236 -19.82 -4.16 8.74
CA LEU A 236 -18.94 -5.33 8.69
C LEU A 236 -19.71 -6.62 9.03
N GLU A 237 -20.58 -6.60 10.03
CA GLU A 237 -21.41 -7.74 10.40
C GLU A 237 -22.41 -8.11 9.31
N ALA A 238 -23.04 -7.12 8.66
CA ALA A 238 -23.94 -7.36 7.54
C ALA A 238 -23.23 -8.01 6.35
N LEU A 239 -22.00 -7.55 6.01
CA LEU A 239 -21.18 -8.09 4.92
C LEU A 239 -20.60 -9.48 5.23
N THR A 240 -20.50 -9.88 6.49
CA THR A 240 -19.97 -11.18 6.91
C THR A 240 -21.05 -12.14 7.40
N SER A 241 -22.32 -11.77 7.26
CA SER A 241 -23.46 -12.62 7.66
C SER A 241 -23.58 -13.85 6.77
N PRO A 242 -23.91 -15.03 7.35
CA PRO A 242 -24.00 -16.29 6.60
C PRO A 242 -25.16 -16.39 5.59
N SER A 243 -25.94 -15.33 5.39
CA SER A 243 -27.16 -15.34 4.56
C SER A 243 -26.93 -15.38 3.05
N GLY A 244 -25.66 -15.42 2.57
CA GLY A 244 -25.30 -15.56 1.16
C GLY A 244 -24.09 -16.48 0.99
N SER A 245 -23.85 -16.99 -0.24
CA SER A 245 -22.59 -17.64 -0.57
C SER A 245 -21.45 -16.63 -0.45
N ALA A 246 -20.60 -16.80 0.57
CA ALA A 246 -19.45 -15.94 0.75
C ALA A 246 -18.48 -16.02 -0.45
N GLU A 247 -18.51 -17.13 -1.18
CA GLU A 247 -17.63 -17.42 -2.32
C GLU A 247 -17.87 -16.47 -3.51
N ASP A 248 -19.13 -16.08 -3.76
CA ASP A 248 -19.51 -15.23 -4.89
C ASP A 248 -19.48 -13.73 -4.54
N MET A 249 -19.12 -13.38 -3.29
CA MET A 249 -19.14 -11.99 -2.82
C MET A 249 -18.01 -11.18 -3.43
N ARG A 250 -18.35 -10.06 -4.08
CA ARG A 250 -17.42 -9.08 -4.64
C ARG A 250 -17.70 -7.70 -4.03
N VAL A 251 -16.82 -7.24 -3.17
CA VAL A 251 -16.99 -5.98 -2.43
C VAL A 251 -16.05 -4.92 -2.95
N LEU A 252 -16.57 -3.88 -3.56
CA LEU A 252 -15.81 -2.70 -3.95
C LEU A 252 -15.96 -1.60 -2.90
N VAL A 253 -14.83 -1.13 -2.34
CA VAL A 253 -14.82 -0.03 -1.38
C VAL A 253 -14.39 1.26 -2.06
N ILE A 254 -15.27 2.27 -2.10
CA ILE A 254 -15.01 3.58 -2.70
C ILE A 254 -15.19 4.71 -1.68
N GLY A 255 -14.63 5.87 -2.00
CA GLY A 255 -14.73 7.10 -1.20
C GLY A 255 -13.55 8.02 -1.47
N ALA A 256 -13.63 9.26 -1.03
CA ALA A 256 -12.59 10.26 -1.18
C ALA A 256 -11.27 9.84 -0.51
N LYS A 257 -10.19 10.58 -0.76
CA LYS A 257 -8.91 10.37 -0.08
C LYS A 257 -9.07 10.54 1.43
N ASN A 258 -8.40 9.71 2.22
CA ASN A 258 -8.41 9.73 3.69
C ASN A 258 -9.78 9.42 4.35
N THR A 259 -10.73 8.80 3.67
CA THR A 259 -12.01 8.36 4.25
C THR A 259 -11.94 7.05 5.05
N GLY A 260 -10.77 6.37 5.05
CA GLY A 260 -10.58 5.11 5.76
C GLY A 260 -10.88 3.86 4.92
N LYS A 261 -10.93 3.97 3.58
CA LYS A 261 -11.18 2.82 2.66
C LYS A 261 -10.32 1.59 2.98
N SER A 262 -9.00 1.76 2.98
CA SER A 262 -8.07 0.66 3.24
C SER A 262 -8.23 0.09 4.65
N THR A 263 -8.57 0.93 5.64
CA THR A 263 -8.86 0.48 7.01
C THR A 263 -10.14 -0.36 7.05
N PHE A 264 -11.22 0.11 6.42
CA PHE A 264 -12.48 -0.65 6.35
C PHE A 264 -12.30 -1.99 5.62
N LEU A 265 -11.59 -1.96 4.49
CA LEU A 265 -11.30 -3.16 3.71
C LEU A 265 -10.46 -4.16 4.51
N ARG A 266 -9.41 -3.71 5.23
CA ARG A 266 -8.60 -4.56 6.11
C ARG A 266 -9.43 -5.20 7.24
N LEU A 267 -10.34 -4.44 7.85
CA LEU A 267 -11.24 -4.98 8.87
C LEU A 267 -12.18 -6.04 8.31
N LEU A 268 -12.72 -5.84 7.10
CA LEU A 268 -13.55 -6.81 6.40
C LEU A 268 -12.73 -8.06 6.03
N LEU A 269 -11.54 -7.86 5.46
CA LEU A 269 -10.58 -8.93 5.16
C LEU A 269 -10.31 -9.78 6.39
N ASN A 270 -9.99 -9.15 7.52
CA ASN A 270 -9.68 -9.84 8.76
C ASN A 270 -10.86 -10.68 9.25
N LYS A 271 -12.08 -10.13 9.21
CA LYS A 271 -13.28 -10.88 9.60
C LYS A 271 -13.51 -12.11 8.73
N LEU A 272 -13.31 -12.00 7.42
CA LEU A 272 -13.44 -13.12 6.50
C LEU A 272 -12.32 -14.16 6.68
N ALA A 273 -11.06 -13.71 6.77
CA ALA A 273 -9.90 -14.56 6.94
C ALA A 273 -9.79 -15.22 8.34
N ALA A 274 -10.61 -14.78 9.31
CA ALA A 274 -10.72 -15.44 10.61
C ALA A 274 -11.51 -16.76 10.54
N HIS A 275 -12.23 -17.03 9.44
CA HIS A 275 -12.91 -18.30 9.22
C HIS A 275 -12.00 -19.25 8.45
N GLU A 276 -11.68 -20.41 9.02
CA GLU A 276 -10.70 -21.38 8.50
C GLU A 276 -10.95 -21.83 7.05
N HIS A 277 -12.20 -21.76 6.57
CA HIS A 277 -12.58 -22.23 5.23
C HIS A 277 -12.74 -21.09 4.22
N ILE A 278 -12.47 -19.84 4.62
CA ILE A 278 -12.62 -18.67 3.74
C ILE A 278 -11.24 -18.07 3.48
N SER A 279 -10.88 -18.01 2.21
CA SER A 279 -9.64 -17.37 1.74
C SER A 279 -9.99 -16.14 0.90
N PRO A 280 -10.21 -14.97 1.54
CA PRO A 280 -10.54 -13.76 0.80
C PRO A 280 -9.41 -13.32 -0.12
N LYS A 281 -9.80 -12.85 -1.29
CA LYS A 281 -8.90 -12.25 -2.29
C LYS A 281 -8.98 -10.74 -2.21
N VAL A 282 -7.84 -10.08 -2.41
CA VAL A 282 -7.79 -8.62 -2.49
C VAL A 282 -7.26 -8.21 -3.86
N LEU A 283 -8.07 -7.47 -4.61
CA LEU A 283 -7.67 -6.74 -5.81
C LEU A 283 -7.31 -5.31 -5.40
N ASP A 284 -6.02 -5.03 -5.29
CA ASP A 284 -5.51 -3.69 -4.96
C ASP A 284 -5.17 -2.93 -6.24
N ILE A 285 -5.95 -1.91 -6.55
CA ILE A 285 -5.85 -1.13 -7.78
C ILE A 285 -5.38 0.31 -7.57
N ASP A 286 -4.85 0.61 -6.38
CA ASP A 286 -4.25 1.94 -6.10
C ASP A 286 -2.73 1.91 -6.24
N PRO A 287 -2.14 2.22 -7.42
CA PRO A 287 -0.69 2.20 -7.60
C PRO A 287 0.01 3.31 -6.82
N GLY A 288 -0.72 4.34 -6.40
CA GLY A 288 -0.16 5.47 -5.66
C GLY A 288 0.03 5.23 -4.18
N GLN A 289 -0.90 4.48 -3.56
CA GLN A 289 -0.87 4.14 -2.14
C GLN A 289 -1.37 2.70 -1.93
N PRO A 290 -0.71 1.70 -2.56
CA PRO A 290 -1.16 0.32 -2.45
C PRO A 290 -1.02 -0.17 -1.02
N GLU A 291 -2.02 -0.88 -0.51
CA GLU A 291 -1.96 -1.54 0.80
C GLU A 291 -1.40 -2.97 0.65
N TYR A 292 -1.77 -3.66 -0.44
CA TYR A 292 -1.50 -5.08 -0.68
C TYR A 292 -0.55 -5.31 -1.86
N SER A 293 0.05 -4.26 -2.40
CA SER A 293 1.00 -4.32 -3.53
C SER A 293 2.25 -3.49 -3.26
N LEU A 294 3.18 -3.52 -4.21
CA LEU A 294 4.30 -2.57 -4.26
C LEU A 294 3.84 -1.25 -4.88
N PRO A 295 4.48 -0.12 -4.56
CA PRO A 295 4.25 1.14 -5.26
C PRO A 295 4.37 0.98 -6.77
N ASP A 296 3.58 1.74 -7.53
CA ASP A 296 3.49 1.72 -8.99
C ASP A 296 3.03 0.39 -9.59
N CYS A 297 2.45 -0.48 -8.75
CA CYS A 297 1.87 -1.76 -9.13
C CYS A 297 0.41 -1.85 -8.70
N ILE A 298 -0.33 -2.74 -9.38
CA ILE A 298 -1.63 -3.25 -8.96
C ILE A 298 -1.52 -4.77 -8.76
N SER A 299 -2.34 -5.36 -7.89
CA SER A 299 -2.19 -6.78 -7.57
C SER A 299 -3.50 -7.48 -7.23
N LEU A 300 -3.49 -8.79 -7.41
CA LEU A 300 -4.48 -9.71 -6.86
C LEU A 300 -3.76 -10.66 -5.89
N THR A 301 -4.18 -10.66 -4.63
CA THR A 301 -3.57 -11.44 -3.55
C THR A 301 -4.63 -12.29 -2.84
N THR A 302 -4.25 -13.46 -2.34
CA THR A 302 -5.11 -14.34 -1.53
C THR A 302 -4.61 -14.38 -0.09
N HIS A 303 -5.51 -14.28 0.87
CA HIS A 303 -5.18 -14.19 2.28
C HIS A 303 -5.83 -15.33 3.08
N HIS A 304 -5.03 -16.03 3.88
CA HIS A 304 -5.48 -17.15 4.70
C HIS A 304 -5.50 -16.84 6.19
N LYS A 305 -4.99 -15.68 6.59
CA LYS A 305 -4.92 -15.25 8.00
C LYS A 305 -5.21 -13.75 8.11
N PRO A 306 -5.78 -13.30 9.23
CA PRO A 306 -5.95 -11.88 9.51
C PRO A 306 -4.62 -11.12 9.55
N ILE A 307 -4.66 -9.84 9.17
CA ILE A 307 -3.52 -8.91 9.12
C ILE A 307 -3.72 -7.83 10.17
N HIS A 308 -2.85 -7.77 11.17
CA HIS A 308 -2.89 -6.74 12.20
C HIS A 308 -1.73 -5.76 12.08
N GLY A 309 -2.06 -4.48 11.90
CA GLY A 309 -1.08 -3.42 11.66
C GLY A 309 -0.59 -3.35 10.22
N GLN A 310 0.70 -3.08 10.04
CA GLN A 310 1.31 -2.90 8.72
C GLN A 310 1.47 -4.25 8.00
N TYR A 311 1.04 -4.28 6.73
CA TYR A 311 1.21 -5.43 5.85
C TYR A 311 2.42 -5.23 4.91
N PHE A 312 3.12 -6.32 4.65
CA PHE A 312 4.25 -6.39 3.72
C PHE A 312 3.97 -7.44 2.64
N PRO A 313 3.62 -7.04 1.40
CA PRO A 313 3.24 -7.97 0.34
C PRO A 313 4.30 -9.03 0.02
N PHE A 314 5.57 -8.69 0.17
CA PHE A 314 6.70 -9.57 -0.11
C PHE A 314 6.98 -10.61 1.00
N LEU A 315 6.29 -10.52 2.15
CA LEU A 315 6.32 -11.55 3.21
C LEU A 315 5.26 -12.64 2.99
N CYS A 316 4.38 -12.48 2.00
CA CYS A 316 3.33 -13.44 1.73
C CYS A 316 3.92 -14.75 1.19
N GLU A 317 3.45 -15.89 1.71
CA GLU A 317 3.88 -17.23 1.28
C GLU A 317 3.27 -17.62 -0.08
N HIS A 318 2.15 -17.00 -0.45
CA HIS A 318 1.43 -17.29 -1.68
C HIS A 318 1.78 -16.27 -2.77
N PRO A 319 2.00 -16.72 -4.01
CA PRO A 319 2.36 -15.83 -5.10
C PRO A 319 1.21 -14.85 -5.38
N ALA A 320 1.48 -13.57 -5.22
CA ALA A 320 0.59 -12.52 -5.70
C ALA A 320 0.70 -12.41 -7.22
N ARG A 321 -0.41 -12.18 -7.90
CA ARG A 321 -0.38 -11.70 -9.29
C ARG A 321 -0.20 -10.20 -9.25
N ILE A 322 0.93 -9.72 -9.76
CA ILE A 322 1.29 -8.30 -9.72
C ILE A 322 1.48 -7.80 -11.15
N CYS A 323 0.85 -6.67 -11.46
CA CYS A 323 1.07 -5.94 -12.70
C CYS A 323 1.78 -4.62 -12.40
N TYR A 324 2.92 -4.40 -13.02
CA TYR A 324 3.68 -3.17 -12.91
C TYR A 324 3.11 -2.11 -13.86
N ILE A 325 2.54 -1.06 -13.29
CA ILE A 325 2.02 0.08 -14.04
C ILE A 325 3.15 1.05 -14.40
N GLY A 326 4.13 1.17 -13.50
CA GLY A 326 5.29 2.04 -13.64
C GLY A 326 5.04 3.50 -13.29
N PHE A 327 3.86 3.83 -12.78
CA PHE A 327 3.46 5.16 -12.35
C PHE A 327 2.60 5.08 -11.10
N ASN A 328 2.73 6.07 -10.23
CA ASN A 328 1.89 6.20 -9.04
C ASN A 328 0.48 6.77 -9.31
N THR A 329 0.17 7.03 -10.58
CA THR A 329 -1.15 7.51 -11.02
C THR A 329 -1.50 6.93 -12.38
N PRO A 330 -2.73 6.38 -12.58
CA PRO A 330 -3.20 5.92 -13.88
C PRO A 330 -3.30 7.00 -14.96
N GLN A 331 -3.34 8.27 -14.59
CA GLN A 331 -3.48 9.39 -15.54
C GLN A 331 -2.37 9.43 -16.61
N ARG A 332 -1.18 8.91 -16.27
CA ARG A 332 -0.04 8.88 -17.22
C ARG A 332 -0.24 7.91 -18.37
N GLN A 333 -0.84 6.74 -18.09
CA GLN A 333 -1.11 5.70 -19.07
C GLN A 333 -2.46 5.01 -18.80
N PRO A 334 -3.58 5.71 -19.00
CA PRO A 334 -4.90 5.24 -18.63
C PRO A 334 -5.32 3.96 -19.35
N ILE A 335 -5.01 3.85 -20.65
CA ILE A 335 -5.34 2.68 -21.46
C ILE A 335 -4.62 1.43 -20.93
N LYS A 336 -3.32 1.54 -20.69
CA LYS A 336 -2.52 0.44 -20.12
C LYS A 336 -3.02 0.04 -18.73
N TYR A 337 -3.34 1.01 -17.88
CA TYR A 337 -3.88 0.73 -16.56
C TYR A 337 -5.18 -0.08 -16.63
N ILE A 338 -6.12 0.32 -17.50
CA ILE A 338 -7.40 -0.39 -17.68
C ILE A 338 -7.18 -1.78 -18.30
N SER A 339 -6.27 -1.90 -19.26
CA SER A 339 -5.91 -3.20 -19.85
C SER A 339 -5.36 -4.16 -18.78
N GLN A 340 -4.41 -3.71 -17.95
CA GLN A 340 -3.85 -4.50 -16.86
C GLN A 340 -4.89 -4.82 -15.77
N LEU A 341 -5.80 -3.88 -15.47
CA LEU A 341 -6.92 -4.12 -14.57
C LEU A 341 -7.81 -5.25 -15.08
N LYS A 342 -8.19 -5.22 -16.37
CA LYS A 342 -9.00 -6.26 -17.00
C LYS A 342 -8.27 -7.61 -17.01
N ALA A 343 -6.96 -7.62 -17.27
CA ALA A 343 -6.14 -8.83 -17.21
C ALA A 343 -6.10 -9.43 -15.79
N LEU A 344 -5.92 -8.63 -14.74
CA LEU A 344 -6.03 -9.12 -13.37
C LEU A 344 -7.44 -9.61 -13.03
N SER A 345 -8.45 -8.90 -13.51
CA SER A 345 -9.85 -9.26 -13.26
C SER A 345 -10.22 -10.61 -13.88
N SER A 346 -9.65 -11.00 -15.03
CA SER A 346 -9.90 -12.31 -15.64
C SER A 346 -9.40 -13.50 -14.79
N HIS A 347 -8.54 -13.25 -13.81
CA HIS A 347 -8.03 -14.28 -12.90
C HIS A 347 -8.79 -14.37 -11.56
N MET A 348 -9.79 -13.52 -11.34
CA MET A 348 -10.53 -13.48 -10.06
C MET A 348 -11.26 -14.78 -9.74
N ASP A 349 -11.75 -15.48 -10.76
CA ASP A 349 -12.55 -16.68 -10.61
C ASP A 349 -11.72 -17.98 -10.60
N MET A 350 -10.39 -17.89 -10.70
CA MET A 350 -9.51 -19.07 -10.68
C MET A 350 -9.38 -19.72 -9.29
N GLU A 351 -9.70 -19.00 -8.25
CA GLU A 351 -9.70 -19.48 -6.86
C GLU A 351 -11.04 -19.13 -6.21
N ASN A 352 -11.56 -20.03 -5.40
CA ASN A 352 -12.80 -19.78 -4.65
C ASN A 352 -12.54 -18.80 -3.51
N GLY A 353 -13.53 -17.99 -3.19
CA GLY A 353 -13.48 -17.07 -2.07
C GLY A 353 -13.90 -15.64 -2.41
N PRO A 354 -14.32 -14.86 -1.40
CA PRO A 354 -14.79 -13.47 -1.58
C PRO A 354 -13.70 -12.56 -2.12
N LEU A 355 -14.08 -11.67 -3.03
CA LEU A 355 -13.20 -10.68 -3.62
C LEU A 355 -13.42 -9.31 -2.97
N LEU A 356 -12.38 -8.72 -2.43
CA LEU A 356 -12.34 -7.37 -1.87
C LEU A 356 -11.54 -6.46 -2.79
N ILE A 357 -12.04 -5.26 -3.10
CA ILE A 357 -11.39 -4.36 -4.06
C ILE A 357 -11.05 -3.05 -3.36
N ASN A 358 -9.73 -2.78 -3.27
CA ASN A 358 -9.19 -1.53 -2.76
C ASN A 358 -9.02 -0.54 -3.91
N SER A 359 -9.80 0.55 -3.90
CA SER A 359 -9.78 1.55 -4.97
C SER A 359 -9.02 2.82 -4.57
N PRO A 360 -8.43 3.54 -5.54
CA PRO A 360 -7.88 4.87 -5.30
C PRO A 360 -8.97 5.85 -4.83
N GLY A 361 -8.55 6.95 -4.21
CA GLY A 361 -9.46 7.98 -3.67
C GLY A 361 -10.05 8.93 -4.74
N TRP A 362 -10.15 8.51 -5.99
CA TRP A 362 -10.58 9.34 -7.11
C TRP A 362 -12.05 9.14 -7.43
N ILE A 363 -12.90 9.95 -6.82
CA ILE A 363 -14.35 9.90 -6.97
C ILE A 363 -14.91 11.04 -7.83
N LYS A 364 -14.03 11.85 -8.47
CA LYS A 364 -14.41 12.98 -9.35
C LYS A 364 -13.62 12.93 -10.66
N GLY A 365 -14.17 13.55 -11.69
CA GLY A 365 -13.51 13.68 -13.00
C GLY A 365 -13.13 12.33 -13.61
N PHE A 366 -11.92 12.21 -14.11
CA PHE A 366 -11.37 10.98 -14.72
C PHE A 366 -11.45 9.74 -13.81
N GLY A 367 -11.41 9.92 -12.49
CA GLY A 367 -11.58 8.82 -11.54
C GLY A 367 -12.93 8.12 -11.63
N VAL A 368 -13.99 8.82 -11.98
CA VAL A 368 -15.34 8.24 -12.20
C VAL A 368 -15.34 7.32 -13.41
N GLU A 369 -14.63 7.66 -14.48
CA GLU A 369 -14.52 6.83 -15.69
C GLU A 369 -13.78 5.52 -15.37
N ILE A 370 -12.68 5.60 -14.61
CA ILE A 370 -11.97 4.40 -14.12
C ILE A 370 -12.89 3.53 -13.25
N LEU A 371 -13.62 4.13 -12.32
CA LEU A 371 -14.53 3.38 -11.47
C LEU A 371 -15.66 2.71 -12.28
N LYS A 372 -16.15 3.36 -13.33
CA LYS A 372 -17.12 2.77 -14.25
C LYS A 372 -16.56 1.56 -14.98
N GLU A 373 -15.40 1.70 -15.63
CA GLU A 373 -14.72 0.57 -16.29
C GLU A 373 -14.44 -0.58 -15.33
N LEU A 374 -14.04 -0.26 -14.08
CA LEU A 374 -13.83 -1.25 -13.03
C LEU A 374 -15.14 -1.98 -12.68
N THR A 375 -16.22 -1.24 -12.41
CA THR A 375 -17.49 -1.85 -12.00
C THR A 375 -18.10 -2.69 -13.12
N ASP A 376 -17.93 -2.30 -14.37
CA ASP A 376 -18.37 -3.08 -15.53
C ASP A 376 -17.55 -4.36 -15.71
N ALA A 377 -16.24 -4.32 -15.43
CA ALA A 377 -15.35 -5.49 -15.51
C ALA A 377 -15.57 -6.48 -14.35
N VAL A 378 -15.68 -5.98 -13.12
CA VAL A 378 -15.71 -6.81 -11.90
C VAL A 378 -17.13 -7.19 -11.50
N ARG A 379 -18.13 -6.33 -11.78
CA ARG A 379 -19.54 -6.49 -11.37
C ARG A 379 -19.67 -6.74 -9.87
N PRO A 380 -19.37 -5.74 -9.03
CA PRO A 380 -19.41 -5.92 -7.59
C PRO A 380 -20.84 -6.24 -7.11
N THR A 381 -20.97 -7.26 -6.25
CA THR A 381 -22.21 -7.58 -5.56
C THR A 381 -22.53 -6.54 -4.48
N HIS A 382 -21.49 -5.95 -3.89
CA HIS A 382 -21.62 -4.92 -2.87
C HIS A 382 -20.69 -3.74 -3.17
N LEU A 383 -21.28 -2.55 -3.25
CA LEU A 383 -20.55 -1.29 -3.29
C LEU A 383 -20.59 -0.66 -1.91
N VAL A 384 -19.43 -0.58 -1.25
CA VAL A 384 -19.30 0.12 0.04
C VAL A 384 -18.83 1.53 -0.24
N TYR A 385 -19.65 2.51 0.07
CA TYR A 385 -19.34 3.91 -0.13
C TYR A 385 -19.09 4.63 1.19
N LEU A 386 -17.83 5.04 1.42
CA LEU A 386 -17.46 5.85 2.57
C LEU A 386 -17.63 7.34 2.22
N SER A 387 -18.67 7.96 2.81
CA SER A 387 -19.07 9.34 2.52
C SER A 387 -19.04 10.22 3.76
N PHE A 388 -18.69 11.49 3.54
CA PHE A 388 -18.91 12.54 4.55
C PHE A 388 -20.37 13.06 4.57
N GLY A 389 -21.20 12.62 3.61
CA GLY A 389 -22.53 13.11 3.33
C GLY A 389 -22.52 14.33 2.42
N GLY A 390 -23.28 14.29 1.33
CA GLY A 390 -23.39 15.38 0.36
C GLY A 390 -24.31 15.03 -0.81
N GLU A 391 -24.81 16.05 -1.50
CA GLU A 391 -25.71 15.87 -2.66
C GLU A 391 -24.98 15.28 -3.89
N ASP A 392 -23.68 15.55 -4.04
CA ASP A 392 -22.83 15.04 -5.15
C ASP A 392 -22.70 13.51 -5.16
N ASP A 393 -22.96 12.85 -4.02
CA ASP A 393 -22.82 11.41 -3.87
C ASP A 393 -23.73 10.61 -4.81
N ASN A 394 -24.95 11.11 -5.06
CA ASN A 394 -25.91 10.42 -5.91
C ASN A 394 -25.49 10.43 -7.39
N GLN A 395 -24.86 11.51 -7.86
CA GLN A 395 -24.39 11.62 -9.25
C GLN A 395 -23.27 10.61 -9.53
N LEU A 396 -22.35 10.40 -8.58
CA LEU A 396 -21.32 9.36 -8.70
C LEU A 396 -21.96 7.97 -8.80
N LEU A 397 -22.83 7.64 -7.86
CA LEU A 397 -23.40 6.30 -7.71
C LEU A 397 -24.27 5.87 -8.89
N CYS A 398 -24.99 6.83 -9.53
CA CYS A 398 -25.80 6.54 -10.73
C CYS A 398 -24.97 6.10 -11.95
N ASN A 399 -23.67 6.36 -11.97
CA ASN A 399 -22.76 6.00 -13.07
C ASN A 399 -22.08 4.66 -12.90
N LEU A 400 -22.28 3.99 -11.75
CA LEU A 400 -21.58 2.74 -11.41
C LEU A 400 -22.52 1.54 -11.47
N THR A 401 -21.98 0.38 -11.85
CA THR A 401 -22.71 -0.88 -11.90
C THR A 401 -22.46 -1.67 -10.60
N TYR A 402 -23.51 -1.98 -9.82
CA TYR A 402 -23.43 -2.78 -8.61
C TYR A 402 -24.82 -3.36 -8.27
N GLU A 403 -24.87 -4.39 -7.41
CA GLU A 403 -26.14 -5.00 -6.97
C GLU A 403 -26.66 -4.34 -5.68
N ASN A 404 -25.82 -4.23 -4.66
CA ASN A 404 -26.18 -3.71 -3.34
C ASN A 404 -25.28 -2.52 -2.95
N LEU A 405 -25.90 -1.48 -2.37
CA LEU A 405 -25.18 -0.31 -1.87
C LEU A 405 -25.16 -0.30 -0.34
N VAL A 406 -23.94 -0.23 0.22
CA VAL A 406 -23.69 -0.06 1.65
C VAL A 406 -23.09 1.32 1.89
N ARG A 407 -23.87 2.28 2.37
CA ARG A 407 -23.37 3.61 2.73
C ARG A 407 -22.82 3.59 4.15
N VAL A 408 -21.57 3.98 4.29
CA VAL A 408 -20.88 4.00 5.58
C VAL A 408 -20.37 5.42 5.84
N PRO A 409 -20.79 6.08 6.92
CA PRO A 409 -20.30 7.40 7.25
C PRO A 409 -18.82 7.33 7.62
N VAL A 410 -18.05 8.28 7.11
CA VAL A 410 -16.66 8.45 7.51
C VAL A 410 -16.64 8.81 8.99
N PRO A 411 -15.83 8.14 9.83
CA PRO A 411 -15.63 8.58 11.20
C PRO A 411 -15.13 10.03 11.18
N GLY A 412 -15.92 10.93 11.80
CA GLY A 412 -15.62 12.36 11.78
C GLY A 412 -14.36 12.65 12.57
N PHE A 413 -13.19 12.53 11.95
CA PHE A 413 -11.94 13.06 12.50
C PHE A 413 -11.88 14.55 12.18
N ASN A 414 -12.46 15.37 13.03
CA ASN A 414 -12.11 16.78 13.04
C ASN A 414 -10.67 16.88 13.55
N SER A 415 -9.74 17.12 12.62
CA SER A 415 -8.34 17.41 12.92
C SER A 415 -8.13 18.71 13.73
N ARG A 416 -9.20 19.42 14.06
CA ARG A 416 -9.18 20.63 14.90
C ARG A 416 -8.93 20.22 16.34
N GLY A 417 -7.66 20.28 16.76
CA GLY A 417 -7.24 20.09 18.16
C GLY A 417 -6.36 18.88 18.45
N TYR A 418 -6.08 18.01 17.46
CA TYR A 418 -5.13 16.90 17.62
C TYR A 418 -4.02 17.02 16.57
N ASP A 419 -2.79 17.18 17.01
CA ASP A 419 -1.59 17.14 16.15
C ASP A 419 -1.29 15.66 15.78
N ILE A 420 -2.15 15.04 14.99
CA ILE A 420 -1.95 13.65 14.52
C ILE A 420 -0.82 13.66 13.49
N VAL A 421 0.21 12.88 13.72
CA VAL A 421 1.28 12.69 12.75
C VAL A 421 0.70 11.92 11.55
N ARG A 422 0.61 12.60 10.42
CA ARG A 422 0.24 11.98 9.15
C ARG A 422 1.45 11.99 8.23
N TYR A 423 1.88 10.81 7.84
CA TYR A 423 2.91 10.67 6.83
C TYR A 423 2.33 11.00 5.45
N SER A 424 3.12 11.71 4.65
CA SER A 424 2.72 12.03 3.27
C SER A 424 2.66 10.75 2.41
N PRO A 425 1.88 10.74 1.31
CA PRO A 425 1.87 9.62 0.37
C PRO A 425 3.25 9.23 -0.15
N SER A 426 4.13 10.21 -0.34
CA SER A 426 5.53 9.96 -0.74
C SER A 426 6.31 9.23 0.36
N GLN A 427 6.17 9.62 1.63
CA GLN A 427 6.83 8.93 2.75
C GLN A 427 6.34 7.49 2.90
N ILE A 428 5.03 7.24 2.69
CA ILE A 428 4.47 5.88 2.73
C ILE A 428 5.01 5.04 1.56
N ARG A 429 5.10 5.59 0.35
CA ARG A 429 5.73 4.89 -0.78
C ARG A 429 7.20 4.59 -0.50
N ASN A 430 7.96 5.56 0.01
CA ASN A 430 9.35 5.37 0.37
C ASN A 430 9.52 4.27 1.42
N PHE A 431 8.64 4.24 2.44
CA PHE A 431 8.62 3.14 3.42
C PHE A 431 8.46 1.77 2.74
N ARG A 432 7.49 1.64 1.82
CA ARG A 432 7.21 0.37 1.13
C ARG A 432 8.37 -0.05 0.22
N MET A 433 8.94 0.91 -0.52
CA MET A 433 10.09 0.65 -1.39
C MET A 433 11.34 0.26 -0.59
N LEU A 434 11.67 1.02 0.47
CA LEU A 434 12.80 0.70 1.33
C LEU A 434 12.63 -0.66 2.01
N SER A 435 11.44 -0.93 2.56
CA SER A 435 11.15 -2.23 3.18
C SER A 435 11.30 -3.38 2.18
N TYR A 436 10.88 -3.19 0.92
CA TYR A 436 11.03 -4.20 -0.12
C TYR A 436 12.50 -4.44 -0.48
N PHE A 437 13.27 -3.38 -0.76
CA PHE A 437 14.67 -3.52 -1.21
C PHE A 437 15.62 -4.01 -0.12
N HIS A 438 15.31 -3.74 1.14
CA HIS A 438 16.14 -4.07 2.30
C HIS A 438 15.74 -5.35 3.02
N TYR A 439 14.72 -6.07 2.52
CA TYR A 439 14.32 -7.34 3.10
C TYR A 439 15.15 -8.50 2.58
N ASN A 440 15.84 -9.20 3.50
CA ASN A 440 16.55 -10.44 3.22
C ASN A 440 15.59 -11.63 3.39
N ARG A 441 15.21 -12.27 2.29
CA ARG A 441 14.26 -13.39 2.29
C ARG A 441 14.79 -14.65 2.99
N TYR A 442 16.11 -14.86 2.96
CA TYR A 442 16.74 -16.04 3.56
C TYR A 442 16.81 -15.93 5.08
N GLU A 443 17.19 -14.76 5.58
CA GLU A 443 17.30 -14.50 7.03
C GLU A 443 15.98 -14.02 7.64
N LYS A 444 15.00 -13.65 6.82
CA LYS A 444 13.71 -13.03 7.22
C LYS A 444 13.91 -11.77 8.08
N THR A 445 14.92 -10.98 7.73
CA THR A 445 15.30 -9.75 8.42
C THR A 445 15.40 -8.57 7.45
N PHE A 446 15.38 -7.36 8.01
CA PHE A 446 15.66 -6.13 7.27
C PHE A 446 17.09 -5.66 7.56
N ASP A 447 17.80 -5.26 6.51
CA ASP A 447 19.11 -4.63 6.64
C ASP A 447 19.12 -3.31 5.86
N PHE A 448 19.09 -2.19 6.59
CA PHE A 448 19.07 -0.84 6.03
C PHE A 448 20.48 -0.25 5.78
N GLU A 449 21.42 -1.09 5.39
CA GLU A 449 22.64 -0.58 4.78
C GLU A 449 22.33 -0.05 3.37
N PRO A 450 22.75 1.19 3.00
CA PRO A 450 22.48 1.75 1.66
C PRO A 450 22.85 0.76 0.54
N LEU A 451 21.99 0.63 -0.46
CA LEU A 451 22.17 -0.34 -1.54
C LEU A 451 23.50 -0.13 -2.28
N LEU A 452 23.91 1.13 -2.47
CA LEU A 452 25.18 1.44 -3.12
C LEU A 452 26.43 1.00 -2.33
N ALA A 453 26.30 0.67 -1.05
CA ALA A 453 27.38 0.10 -0.25
C ALA A 453 27.53 -1.42 -0.42
N ARG A 454 26.56 -2.07 -1.06
CA ARG A 454 26.51 -3.52 -1.28
C ARG A 454 27.10 -3.89 -2.64
N SER A 455 27.54 -5.13 -2.80
CA SER A 455 27.95 -5.65 -4.09
C SER A 455 26.73 -5.89 -4.99
N PRO A 456 26.66 -5.26 -6.18
CA PRO A 456 25.56 -5.48 -7.11
C PRO A 456 25.65 -6.85 -7.79
N TYR A 457 24.51 -7.35 -8.23
CA TYR A 457 24.45 -8.46 -9.18
C TYR A 457 24.81 -7.97 -10.57
N LYS A 458 25.61 -8.74 -11.29
CA LYS A 458 25.99 -8.46 -12.67
C LYS A 458 25.12 -9.28 -13.63
N ILE A 459 24.41 -8.59 -14.52
CA ILE A 459 23.68 -9.22 -15.61
C ILE A 459 24.27 -8.77 -16.95
N SER A 460 24.65 -9.72 -17.77
CA SER A 460 25.18 -9.42 -19.09
C SER A 460 24.05 -9.37 -20.11
N TYR A 461 24.29 -8.71 -21.24
CA TYR A 461 23.37 -8.65 -22.37
C TYR A 461 24.12 -8.87 -23.69
N ALA A 462 23.41 -9.47 -24.67
CA ALA A 462 23.91 -9.64 -26.03
C ALA A 462 23.75 -8.35 -26.85
N ASP A 463 24.22 -8.37 -28.08
CA ASP A 463 23.88 -7.32 -29.03
C ASP A 463 22.42 -7.43 -29.40
N PHE A 464 21.65 -6.41 -29.08
CA PHE A 464 20.20 -6.40 -29.34
C PHE A 464 19.82 -6.30 -30.82
N CYS A 465 20.80 -6.01 -31.70
CA CYS A 465 20.62 -6.04 -33.15
C CYS A 465 20.87 -7.43 -33.76
N ASP A 466 21.52 -8.33 -33.04
CA ASP A 466 21.80 -9.68 -33.50
C ASP A 466 20.71 -10.64 -32.98
N ARG A 467 19.74 -10.93 -33.84
CA ARG A 467 18.62 -11.85 -33.53
C ARG A 467 19.10 -13.22 -33.05
N ASP A 468 20.09 -13.78 -33.72
CA ASP A 468 20.61 -15.12 -33.41
C ASP A 468 21.36 -15.14 -32.08
N ALA A 469 22.06 -14.04 -31.76
CA ALA A 469 22.67 -13.86 -30.46
C ALA A 469 21.60 -13.74 -29.35
N LEU A 470 20.54 -12.94 -29.56
CA LEU A 470 19.46 -12.79 -28.59
C LEU A 470 18.72 -14.09 -28.29
N ILE A 471 18.48 -14.92 -29.32
CA ILE A 471 17.82 -16.22 -29.15
C ILE A 471 18.67 -17.16 -28.28
N ARG A 472 19.99 -17.17 -28.47
CA ARG A 472 20.91 -18.11 -27.82
C ARG A 472 21.47 -17.61 -26.48
N TYR A 473 21.40 -16.32 -26.24
CA TYR A 473 22.08 -15.72 -25.08
C TYR A 473 21.22 -15.78 -23.81
N PRO A 474 21.70 -16.39 -22.72
CA PRO A 474 20.98 -16.53 -21.46
C PRO A 474 21.18 -15.29 -20.58
N GLY A 475 20.68 -14.15 -20.97
CA GLY A 475 20.88 -12.90 -20.25
C GLY A 475 19.75 -11.92 -20.45
N LEU A 476 20.06 -10.66 -20.23
CA LEU A 476 19.11 -9.58 -20.48
C LEU A 476 18.89 -9.46 -21.99
N SER A 477 17.65 -9.53 -22.42
CA SER A 477 17.24 -9.54 -23.81
C SER A 477 16.55 -8.27 -24.27
N GLY A 478 16.15 -7.40 -23.34
CA GLY A 478 15.53 -6.13 -23.69
C GLY A 478 15.39 -5.17 -22.52
N ILE A 479 15.27 -3.89 -22.86
CA ILE A 479 14.93 -2.82 -21.92
C ILE A 479 13.77 -2.04 -22.52
N SER A 480 12.79 -1.69 -21.70
CA SER A 480 11.70 -0.82 -22.09
C SER A 480 11.61 0.38 -21.18
N ILE A 481 11.33 1.54 -21.74
CA ILE A 481 11.08 2.78 -21.01
C ILE A 481 9.67 3.24 -21.32
N LEU A 482 8.82 3.29 -20.29
CA LEU A 482 7.39 3.56 -20.45
C LEU A 482 7.07 5.00 -20.89
N ASP A 483 8.01 5.93 -20.76
CA ASP A 483 7.86 7.36 -21.06
C ASP A 483 8.99 7.81 -22.00
N ALA A 484 9.24 7.01 -23.04
CA ALA A 484 10.41 7.14 -23.92
C ALA A 484 10.28 8.20 -25.02
N ALA A 485 9.11 8.83 -25.20
CA ALA A 485 8.85 9.73 -26.34
C ALA A 485 9.85 10.90 -26.47
N ASN A 486 10.54 11.25 -25.37
CA ASN A 486 11.43 12.41 -25.29
C ASN A 486 12.86 12.05 -24.86
N ILE A 487 13.29 10.79 -24.97
CA ILE A 487 14.64 10.37 -24.59
C ILE A 487 15.49 10.21 -25.84
N ASN A 488 16.58 10.98 -25.93
CA ASN A 488 17.58 10.78 -26.96
C ASN A 488 18.35 9.48 -26.70
N HIS A 489 18.75 8.79 -27.77
CA HIS A 489 19.50 7.53 -27.65
C HIS A 489 20.84 7.69 -26.92
N GLU A 490 21.46 8.85 -27.03
CA GLU A 490 22.75 9.16 -26.36
C GLU A 490 22.59 9.27 -24.84
N ASP A 491 21.42 9.66 -24.35
CA ASP A 491 21.13 9.91 -22.94
C ASP A 491 20.59 8.66 -22.20
N LEU A 492 20.44 7.54 -22.91
CA LEU A 492 19.75 6.37 -22.36
C LEU A 492 20.46 5.75 -21.16
N VAL A 493 21.78 5.66 -21.17
CA VAL A 493 22.57 5.13 -20.05
C VAL A 493 22.33 5.98 -18.81
N GLU A 494 22.38 7.30 -18.96
CA GLU A 494 22.12 8.25 -17.87
C GLU A 494 20.69 8.16 -17.35
N CYS A 495 19.74 7.85 -18.23
CA CYS A 495 18.33 7.63 -17.85
C CYS A 495 18.10 6.31 -17.09
N LEU A 496 19.03 5.36 -17.16
CA LEU A 496 18.91 4.05 -16.52
C LEU A 496 19.69 3.96 -15.20
N GLU A 497 20.84 4.60 -15.11
CA GLU A 497 21.68 4.54 -13.91
C GLU A 497 20.97 5.16 -12.71
N THR A 498 21.06 4.50 -11.56
CA THR A 498 20.40 4.89 -10.29
C THR A 498 18.85 4.85 -10.31
N GLN A 499 18.27 4.20 -11.31
CA GLN A 499 16.83 4.12 -11.46
C GLN A 499 16.26 2.77 -11.04
N VAL A 500 15.01 2.80 -10.53
CA VAL A 500 14.25 1.59 -10.24
C VAL A 500 13.61 1.09 -11.53
N VAL A 501 13.78 -0.20 -11.78
CA VAL A 501 13.19 -0.91 -12.92
C VAL A 501 12.44 -2.14 -12.46
N ALA A 502 11.43 -2.54 -13.21
CA ALA A 502 10.76 -3.81 -13.03
C ALA A 502 11.46 -4.90 -13.86
N ILE A 503 11.56 -6.09 -13.28
CA ILE A 503 12.11 -7.29 -13.94
C ILE A 503 10.94 -8.13 -14.43
N PHE A 504 10.95 -8.46 -15.72
CA PHE A 504 9.99 -9.34 -16.35
C PHE A 504 10.67 -10.54 -16.99
N GLU A 505 10.00 -11.68 -16.92
CA GLU A 505 10.33 -12.86 -17.71
C GLU A 505 9.26 -13.07 -18.79
N LEU A 506 9.72 -13.36 -20.01
CA LEU A 506 8.89 -13.77 -21.13
C LEU A 506 9.33 -15.15 -21.60
N GLU A 507 8.40 -15.96 -22.08
CA GLU A 507 8.75 -17.20 -22.78
C GLU A 507 9.59 -16.88 -24.03
N ASN A 508 10.55 -17.72 -24.33
CA ASN A 508 11.48 -17.48 -25.43
C ASN A 508 10.78 -17.33 -26.79
N GLU A 509 9.75 -18.15 -27.03
CA GLU A 509 8.96 -18.09 -28.26
C GLU A 509 8.18 -16.78 -28.38
N GLU A 510 7.55 -16.35 -27.29
CA GLU A 510 6.83 -15.06 -27.25
C GLU A 510 7.77 -13.87 -27.46
N PHE A 511 8.97 -13.93 -26.86
CA PHE A 511 9.99 -12.89 -27.05
C PHE A 511 10.43 -12.80 -28.51
N ILE A 512 10.69 -13.93 -29.17
CA ILE A 512 11.12 -13.98 -30.57
C ILE A 512 10.03 -13.40 -31.50
N ASN A 513 8.79 -13.79 -31.29
CA ASN A 513 7.66 -13.26 -32.07
C ASN A 513 7.54 -11.74 -31.93
N LEU A 514 7.66 -11.24 -30.70
CA LEU A 514 7.62 -9.82 -30.42
C LEU A 514 8.80 -9.07 -31.06
N TYR A 515 10.00 -9.64 -31.01
CA TYR A 515 11.19 -9.08 -31.64
C TYR A 515 11.02 -8.99 -33.17
N ASP A 516 10.58 -10.06 -33.81
CA ASP A 516 10.36 -10.12 -35.25
C ASP A 516 9.30 -9.11 -35.71
N GLU A 517 8.24 -8.91 -34.93
CA GLU A 517 7.22 -7.88 -35.17
C GLU A 517 7.82 -6.46 -35.11
N MET A 518 8.70 -6.21 -34.13
CA MET A 518 9.37 -4.90 -34.00
C MET A 518 10.33 -4.62 -35.16
N VAL A 519 11.06 -5.64 -35.62
CA VAL A 519 11.91 -5.53 -36.80
C VAL A 519 11.08 -5.13 -38.03
N GLN A 520 9.94 -5.79 -38.23
CA GLN A 520 9.03 -5.50 -39.36
C GLN A 520 8.47 -4.08 -39.31
N ARG A 521 8.22 -3.56 -38.11
CA ARG A 521 7.71 -2.20 -37.93
C ARG A 521 8.80 -1.11 -37.96
N GLY A 522 10.08 -1.49 -38.12
CA GLY A 522 11.21 -0.56 -38.11
C GLY A 522 11.43 0.12 -36.75
N GLN A 523 10.95 -0.49 -35.67
CA GLN A 523 11.00 0.05 -34.31
C GLN A 523 12.27 -0.34 -33.54
N LEU A 524 13.13 -1.16 -34.11
CA LEU A 524 14.46 -1.41 -33.56
C LEU A 524 15.33 -0.18 -33.84
N GLY A 525 15.36 0.70 -32.89
CA GLY A 525 16.28 1.85 -32.93
C GLY A 525 17.73 1.42 -32.82
N SER A 526 18.62 2.20 -33.38
CA SER A 526 20.06 2.02 -33.34
C SER A 526 20.67 2.48 -32.02
N LEU A 527 20.12 2.00 -30.98
CA LEU A 527 20.98 1.99 -29.85
C LEU A 527 21.92 0.83 -30.08
N GLU A 528 23.10 0.98 -30.22
CA GLU A 528 23.76 -0.24 -29.95
C GLU A 528 22.87 -0.97 -28.96
N SER A 529 21.75 -1.11 -29.39
CA SER A 529 20.31 -0.96 -29.53
C SER A 529 19.51 -1.71 -28.48
N TYR A 530 18.80 -1.00 -27.67
CA TYR A 530 17.81 -1.59 -26.77
C TYR A 530 16.49 -1.72 -27.54
N PRO A 531 15.94 -2.89 -27.80
CA PRO A 531 14.58 -2.97 -28.32
C PRO A 531 13.65 -2.39 -27.25
N ASN A 532 13.02 -1.26 -27.55
CA ASN A 532 11.96 -0.73 -26.70
C ASN A 532 10.71 -1.57 -26.92
N LEU A 533 10.69 -2.73 -26.27
CA LEU A 533 9.66 -3.75 -26.48
C LEU A 533 8.24 -3.33 -26.07
N PHE A 534 8.06 -2.17 -25.45
CA PHE A 534 6.83 -1.92 -24.71
C PHE A 534 5.97 -0.77 -25.21
N ASN A 535 6.36 -0.03 -26.25
CA ASN A 535 5.56 1.12 -26.62
C ASN A 535 4.21 0.81 -27.28
N ASN A 536 3.93 -0.41 -27.74
CA ASN A 536 2.58 -0.73 -28.28
C ASN A 536 2.26 -2.23 -28.43
N THR A 537 3.14 -3.15 -28.08
CA THR A 537 3.00 -4.57 -28.47
C THR A 537 2.74 -5.55 -27.33
N LEU A 538 2.87 -5.14 -26.08
CA LEU A 538 2.64 -6.01 -24.92
C LEU A 538 1.18 -6.35 -24.63
N GLU A 539 0.22 -5.78 -25.33
CA GLU A 539 -1.18 -6.21 -25.18
C GLU A 539 -1.40 -7.67 -25.64
N SER A 540 -0.51 -8.18 -26.48
CA SER A 540 -0.56 -9.56 -27.00
C SER A 540 0.26 -10.57 -26.21
N VAL A 541 1.13 -10.14 -25.30
CA VAL A 541 2.06 -10.98 -24.53
C VAL A 541 1.83 -10.74 -23.04
N ALA A 542 1.81 -11.78 -22.24
CA ALA A 542 1.62 -11.72 -20.78
C ALA A 542 2.97 -11.96 -20.04
N PRO A 543 3.89 -10.97 -20.01
CA PRO A 543 5.16 -11.13 -19.33
C PRO A 543 4.95 -11.30 -17.82
N GLU A 544 5.68 -12.23 -17.22
CA GLU A 544 5.61 -12.46 -15.79
C GLU A 544 6.46 -11.46 -15.02
N PHE A 545 5.83 -10.65 -14.16
CA PHE A 545 6.53 -9.73 -13.26
C PHE A 545 7.24 -10.51 -12.16
N ARG A 546 8.55 -10.32 -12.03
CA ARG A 546 9.39 -11.00 -11.02
C ARG A 546 9.69 -10.12 -9.81
N GLY A 547 9.74 -8.82 -9.98
CA GLY A 547 10.03 -7.87 -8.91
C GLY A 547 10.68 -6.60 -9.41
N LEU A 548 11.17 -5.79 -8.49
CA LEU A 548 11.88 -4.55 -8.78
C LEU A 548 13.38 -4.70 -8.58
N ALA A 549 14.16 -3.93 -9.32
CA ALA A 549 15.59 -3.78 -9.14
C ALA A 549 16.01 -2.31 -9.22
N LEU A 550 17.10 -1.95 -8.54
CA LEU A 550 17.79 -0.68 -8.70
C LEU A 550 18.99 -0.89 -9.62
N ILE A 551 19.07 -0.18 -10.71
CA ILE A 551 20.25 -0.19 -11.57
C ILE A 551 21.34 0.63 -10.87
N HIS A 552 22.50 0.01 -10.62
CA HIS A 552 23.67 0.71 -10.11
C HIS A 552 24.42 1.44 -11.24
N SER A 553 24.78 0.69 -12.29
CA SER A 553 25.56 1.21 -13.41
C SER A 553 25.40 0.35 -14.65
N VAL A 554 25.65 0.94 -15.82
CA VAL A 554 25.59 0.30 -17.12
C VAL A 554 26.99 0.34 -17.76
N ASN A 555 27.53 -0.81 -18.11
CA ASN A 555 28.81 -0.89 -18.85
C ASN A 555 28.54 -1.29 -20.31
N THR A 556 28.52 -0.31 -21.18
CA THR A 556 28.24 -0.49 -22.61
C THR A 556 29.36 -1.21 -23.35
N THR A 557 30.62 -1.00 -22.94
CA THR A 557 31.79 -1.64 -23.56
C THR A 557 31.83 -3.14 -23.28
N ALA A 558 31.61 -3.54 -22.02
CA ALA A 558 31.65 -4.93 -21.61
C ALA A 558 30.25 -5.59 -21.61
N LYS A 559 29.23 -4.89 -22.06
CA LYS A 559 27.81 -5.32 -22.21
C LYS A 559 27.25 -6.00 -20.98
N TYR A 560 27.23 -5.28 -19.85
CA TYR A 560 26.53 -5.73 -18.65
C TYR A 560 25.93 -4.57 -17.85
N ILE A 561 24.93 -4.90 -17.05
CA ILE A 561 24.29 -4.00 -16.08
C ILE A 561 24.54 -4.54 -14.67
N ASN A 562 24.95 -3.67 -13.77
CA ASN A 562 25.01 -3.94 -12.35
C ASN A 562 23.68 -3.49 -11.71
N LEU A 563 23.05 -4.37 -10.91
CA LEU A 563 21.77 -4.07 -10.27
C LEU A 563 21.67 -4.68 -8.88
N TYR A 564 20.81 -4.09 -8.06
CA TYR A 564 20.40 -4.63 -6.76
C TYR A 564 18.95 -5.05 -6.82
N THR A 565 18.65 -6.22 -6.27
CA THR A 565 17.27 -6.72 -6.18
C THR A 565 17.13 -7.68 -5.01
N PRO A 566 16.00 -7.65 -4.28
CA PRO A 566 15.71 -8.60 -3.20
C PRO A 566 15.10 -9.92 -3.69
N ILE A 567 14.92 -10.09 -5.01
CA ILE A 567 14.36 -11.32 -5.57
C ILE A 567 15.38 -12.47 -5.48
N ASP A 568 14.87 -13.70 -5.62
CA ASP A 568 15.71 -14.90 -5.68
C ASP A 568 16.47 -14.97 -7.01
N VAL A 569 17.68 -14.40 -7.00
CA VAL A 569 18.57 -14.35 -8.17
C VAL A 569 19.03 -15.75 -8.60
N ALA A 570 19.13 -16.71 -7.67
CA ALA A 570 19.52 -18.09 -8.02
C ALA A 570 18.41 -18.77 -8.84
N ARG A 571 17.14 -18.56 -8.48
CA ARG A 571 15.99 -19.04 -9.27
C ARG A 571 15.96 -18.38 -10.65
N LEU A 572 16.16 -17.07 -10.70
CA LEU A 572 16.20 -16.32 -11.96
C LEU A 572 17.33 -16.80 -12.87
N SER A 573 18.54 -16.99 -12.33
CA SER A 573 19.69 -17.49 -13.08
C SER A 573 19.47 -18.90 -13.64
N LYS A 574 18.77 -19.76 -12.88
CA LYS A 574 18.43 -21.10 -13.32
C LYS A 574 17.44 -21.08 -14.48
N SER A 575 16.40 -20.23 -14.42
CA SER A 575 15.43 -20.04 -15.50
C SER A 575 16.12 -19.54 -16.77
N LEU A 576 16.99 -18.55 -16.66
CA LEU A 576 17.76 -18.03 -17.80
C LEU A 576 18.73 -19.07 -18.39
N ALA A 577 19.36 -19.90 -17.56
CA ALA A 577 20.31 -20.93 -18.02
C ALA A 577 19.62 -22.03 -18.85
N SER A 578 18.32 -22.32 -18.61
CA SER A 578 17.56 -23.26 -19.45
C SER A 578 17.22 -22.68 -20.83
N ASN A 579 17.38 -21.38 -21.02
CA ASN A 579 16.98 -20.60 -22.21
C ASN A 579 15.49 -20.74 -22.60
N GLU A 580 14.65 -21.15 -21.66
CA GLU A 580 13.21 -21.22 -21.85
C GLU A 580 12.56 -19.83 -21.75
N THR A 581 13.19 -18.94 -21.00
CA THR A 581 12.70 -17.59 -20.78
C THR A 581 13.74 -16.52 -21.12
N LYS A 582 13.26 -15.32 -21.40
CA LYS A 582 14.04 -14.11 -21.64
C LYS A 582 13.76 -13.05 -20.59
N LEU A 583 14.80 -12.33 -20.18
CA LEU A 583 14.67 -11.27 -19.20
C LEU A 583 14.56 -9.91 -19.89
N VAL A 584 13.60 -9.12 -19.39
CA VAL A 584 13.38 -7.74 -19.86
C VAL A 584 13.27 -6.81 -18.65
N LEU A 585 13.93 -5.67 -18.72
CA LEU A 585 13.81 -4.60 -17.74
C LEU A 585 12.83 -3.55 -18.22
N VAL A 586 11.95 -3.09 -17.34
CA VAL A 586 10.97 -2.04 -17.65
C VAL A 586 11.17 -0.87 -16.71
N LYS A 587 11.52 0.29 -17.27
CA LYS A 587 11.65 1.54 -16.51
C LYS A 587 10.33 2.31 -16.58
N GLY A 588 9.74 2.56 -15.42
CA GLY A 588 8.68 3.54 -15.21
C GLY A 588 9.22 4.82 -14.54
N ARG A 589 8.45 5.34 -13.61
CA ARG A 589 8.82 6.49 -12.75
C ARG A 589 8.91 6.09 -11.26
N SER A 590 9.19 4.83 -11.00
CA SER A 590 9.44 4.35 -9.64
C SER A 590 10.76 4.89 -9.14
N ASP A 591 10.75 5.50 -7.96
CA ASP A 591 11.93 6.13 -7.37
C ASP A 591 12.22 5.57 -5.96
N LEU A 592 13.48 5.59 -5.58
CA LEU A 592 13.94 5.44 -4.20
C LEU A 592 14.24 6.81 -3.59
N PRO A 593 14.16 6.94 -2.26
CA PRO A 593 14.59 8.17 -1.60
C PRO A 593 16.08 8.43 -1.84
N THR A 594 16.44 9.71 -1.97
CA THR A 594 17.81 10.15 -2.27
C THR A 594 18.84 9.67 -1.25
N GLU A 595 18.42 9.31 -0.06
CA GLU A 595 19.25 8.76 1.00
C GLU A 595 19.93 7.44 0.59
N GLU A 596 19.31 6.67 -0.30
CA GLU A 596 19.90 5.46 -0.88
C GLU A 596 21.07 5.76 -1.81
N LEU A 597 21.05 6.91 -2.45
CA LEU A 597 22.02 7.33 -3.47
C LEU A 597 23.15 8.18 -2.90
N ILE A 598 23.12 8.50 -1.59
CA ILE A 598 24.12 9.35 -0.93
C ILE A 598 25.08 8.46 -0.13
N PRO A 599 26.38 8.44 -0.47
CA PRO A 599 27.38 7.74 0.31
C PRO A 599 27.40 8.21 1.78
N LYS A 600 27.51 7.27 2.72
CA LYS A 600 27.57 7.57 4.18
C LYS A 600 28.65 8.58 4.57
N MET A 601 29.74 8.67 3.79
CA MET A 601 30.88 9.57 4.05
C MET A 601 30.60 11.03 3.70
N ILE A 602 29.56 11.32 2.93
CA ILE A 602 29.18 12.68 2.59
C ILE A 602 28.21 13.18 3.63
N SER A 603 28.58 14.25 4.34
CA SER A 603 27.64 14.91 5.26
C SER A 603 26.39 15.35 4.47
N LYS A 604 25.23 14.88 4.86
CA LYS A 604 23.93 15.22 4.24
C LYS A 604 23.70 16.73 4.22
N THR A 605 24.30 17.48 5.16
CA THR A 605 24.25 18.94 5.24
C THR A 605 25.18 19.65 4.24
N ALA A 606 26.10 18.94 3.63
CA ALA A 606 27.08 19.49 2.69
C ALA A 606 26.65 19.42 1.22
N LEU A 607 25.48 18.84 0.91
CA LEU A 607 24.98 18.75 -0.45
C LEU A 607 24.28 20.07 -0.84
N PRO A 608 24.82 20.85 -1.77
CA PRO A 608 24.32 22.19 -2.06
C PRO A 608 22.94 22.23 -2.75
N TYR A 609 22.48 21.09 -3.26
CA TYR A 609 21.22 20.93 -4.01
C TYR A 609 20.17 20.08 -3.29
N VAL A 610 20.48 19.54 -2.12
CA VAL A 610 19.54 18.75 -1.31
C VAL A 610 19.17 19.54 -0.08
N THR A 611 17.91 19.91 0.04
CA THR A 611 17.39 20.57 1.24
C THR A 611 16.58 19.54 2.04
N TYR A 612 17.05 19.20 3.22
CA TYR A 612 16.28 18.40 4.17
C TYR A 612 15.33 19.35 4.92
N ALA A 613 14.02 19.21 4.68
CA ALA A 613 13.04 19.90 5.48
C ALA A 613 13.06 19.33 6.90
N ALA A 614 13.40 20.14 7.88
CA ALA A 614 13.19 19.80 9.28
C ALA A 614 11.68 19.64 9.53
N PHE A 615 11.29 18.63 10.33
CA PHE A 615 9.91 18.46 10.76
C PHE A 615 9.44 19.73 11.49
N GLY A 616 8.36 20.33 11.02
CA GLY A 616 7.71 21.49 11.60
C GLY A 616 6.42 21.81 10.85
N LYS A 617 5.52 22.55 11.49
CA LYS A 617 4.33 23.12 10.83
C LYS A 617 4.79 23.85 9.56
N GLY A 618 4.55 23.28 8.37
CA GLY A 618 4.91 23.88 7.11
C GLY A 618 6.03 23.19 6.32
N ALA A 619 6.39 21.94 6.63
CA ALA A 619 7.20 21.11 5.74
C ALA A 619 6.43 20.87 4.43
N LYS A 620 6.34 21.89 3.58
CA LYS A 620 5.88 21.78 2.21
C LYS A 620 6.97 21.05 1.43
N SER A 621 6.58 20.10 0.60
CA SER A 621 7.43 19.58 -0.46
C SER A 621 8.15 20.77 -1.10
N VAL A 622 9.47 20.66 -1.32
CA VAL A 622 10.25 21.75 -1.92
C VAL A 622 9.79 21.89 -3.36
N ASN A 623 8.80 22.73 -3.58
CA ASN A 623 8.51 23.24 -4.90
C ASN A 623 9.64 24.22 -5.23
N VAL A 624 10.48 23.86 -6.17
CA VAL A 624 11.41 24.81 -6.79
C VAL A 624 10.53 25.86 -7.46
N ARG A 625 10.25 26.96 -6.74
CA ARG A 625 9.60 28.12 -7.35
C ARG A 625 10.55 28.65 -8.42
N ARG A 626 10.30 28.34 -9.66
CA ARG A 626 10.84 29.10 -10.79
C ARG A 626 10.16 30.46 -10.79
N ASN A 627 10.70 31.40 -10.02
CA ASN A 627 10.40 32.82 -10.20
C ASN A 627 11.00 33.29 -11.52
N VAL A 628 10.39 32.93 -12.61
CA VAL A 628 10.60 33.60 -13.88
C VAL A 628 9.69 34.81 -13.88
N GLN A 629 10.18 35.94 -13.36
CA GLN A 629 9.57 37.25 -13.65
C GLN A 629 9.74 37.50 -15.15
N ARG A 630 8.70 37.26 -15.94
CA ARG A 630 8.63 37.84 -17.29
C ARG A 630 8.51 39.35 -17.11
N LYS A 631 9.60 40.08 -17.35
CA LYS A 631 9.51 41.51 -17.64
C LYS A 631 8.72 41.65 -18.93
N THR A 632 7.48 42.06 -18.80
CA THR A 632 6.73 42.61 -19.94
C THR A 632 7.40 43.95 -20.33
N LYS A 633 7.89 44.02 -21.55
CA LYS A 633 8.19 45.30 -22.22
C LYS A 633 6.89 45.93 -22.69
#